data_e9198bbb2a6934e9304b29c2b9cd6424
#
_entry.id   e9198bbb2a6934e9304b29c2b9cd6424
#
_cell.length_a   1.000
_cell.length_b   1.000
_cell.length_c   1.000
_cell.angle_alpha   90.00
_cell.angle_beta   90.00
_cell.angle_gamma   90.00
#
_symmetry.space_group_name_H-M   'P 1'
#
loop_
_entity.id
_entity.type
_entity.pdbx_description
1 polymer ?
#
loop_
_entity_poly.entity_id
_entity_poly.type
_entity_poly.pdbx_seq_one_letter_code
_entity_poly.pdbx_strand_id
1 'polypeptide(L)'
;MGSIFKITALAGIAAGAYAAVKKFAPNILPGKNEAADMAKNALNSVKLTFPTDEKFYNGTALTPPMGWSSWNAFRNRIDEKLILEIAEAMKTSGLADAGYEYVNLDDCWQSSMRDENGRLQGDFSNFPSGMPALV
;
A
#
# COMPACT_ATOMS: atom_id res chain seq x y z
N MET A 1 9.77 -13.84 -2.23
CA MET A 1 9.67 -13.73 -0.76
C MET A 1 8.54 -12.83 -0.25
N GLY A 2 7.95 -11.96 -1.05
CA GLY A 2 6.88 -11.02 -0.62
C GLY A 2 5.49 -11.60 -0.30
N SER A 3 5.21 -12.85 -0.66
CA SER A 3 3.88 -13.46 -0.48
C SER A 3 3.61 -13.93 0.96
N ILE A 4 4.64 -14.19 1.74
CA ILE A 4 4.52 -14.75 3.11
C ILE A 4 4.09 -13.67 4.11
N PHE A 5 4.50 -12.42 3.93
CA PHE A 5 4.16 -11.33 4.86
C PHE A 5 2.70 -10.87 4.79
N LYS A 6 2.06 -10.91 3.63
CA LYS A 6 0.63 -10.58 3.50
C LYS A 6 -0.27 -11.62 4.17
N ILE A 7 0.16 -12.87 4.17
CA ILE A 7 -0.57 -13.98 4.80
C ILE A 7 -0.50 -13.89 6.32
N THR A 8 0.63 -13.45 6.88
CA THR A 8 0.79 -13.33 8.34
C THR A 8 0.01 -12.15 8.95
N ALA A 9 -0.13 -11.03 8.26
CA ALA A 9 -0.92 -9.89 8.75
C ALA A 9 -2.43 -10.18 8.71
N LEU A 10 -2.94 -10.76 7.62
CA LEU A 10 -4.31 -11.29 7.57
C LEU A 10 -4.52 -12.44 8.57
N ALA A 11 -3.52 -13.29 8.79
CA ALA A 11 -3.59 -14.37 9.76
C ALA A 11 -3.64 -13.86 11.22
N GLY A 12 -3.06 -12.70 11.53
CA GLY A 12 -3.10 -12.11 12.88
C GLY A 12 -4.50 -11.59 13.25
N ILE A 13 -5.16 -10.88 12.34
CA ILE A 13 -6.55 -10.41 12.54
C ILE A 13 -7.53 -11.59 12.49
N ALA A 14 -7.31 -12.54 11.58
CA ALA A 14 -8.10 -13.75 11.48
C ALA A 14 -7.93 -14.66 12.69
N ALA A 15 -6.76 -14.72 13.32
CA ALA A 15 -6.51 -15.55 14.51
C ALA A 15 -7.28 -15.07 15.74
N GLY A 16 -7.38 -13.76 15.96
CA GLY A 16 -8.19 -13.19 17.04
C GLY A 16 -9.69 -13.43 16.83
N ALA A 17 -10.19 -13.19 15.63
CA ALA A 17 -11.59 -13.46 15.27
C ALA A 17 -11.90 -14.97 15.31
N TYR A 18 -10.99 -15.82 14.81
CA TYR A 18 -11.11 -17.28 14.85
C TYR A 18 -11.17 -17.80 16.28
N ALA A 19 -10.31 -17.31 17.18
CA ALA A 19 -10.30 -17.70 18.59
C ALA A 19 -11.61 -17.30 19.30
N ALA A 20 -12.14 -16.10 19.00
CA ALA A 20 -13.40 -15.64 19.54
C ALA A 20 -14.57 -16.51 19.07
N VAL A 21 -14.69 -16.76 17.77
CA VAL A 21 -15.78 -17.58 17.21
C VAL A 21 -15.68 -19.04 17.70
N LYS A 22 -14.49 -19.60 17.81
CA LYS A 22 -14.30 -20.97 18.30
C LYS A 22 -14.68 -21.13 19.77
N LYS A 23 -14.58 -20.07 20.57
CA LYS A 23 -15.02 -20.06 21.97
C LYS A 23 -16.54 -20.10 22.10
N PHE A 24 -17.28 -19.47 21.19
CA PHE A 24 -18.73 -19.34 21.25
C PHE A 24 -19.48 -20.33 20.34
N ALA A 25 -18.84 -20.84 19.30
CA ALA A 25 -19.43 -21.74 18.31
C ALA A 25 -18.37 -22.76 17.81
N PRO A 26 -17.93 -23.70 18.66
CA PRO A 26 -16.80 -24.60 18.37
C PRO A 26 -16.98 -25.49 17.14
N ASN A 27 -18.21 -25.73 16.72
CA ASN A 27 -18.56 -26.64 15.62
C ASN A 27 -18.78 -25.92 14.26
N ILE A 28 -18.67 -24.60 14.21
CA ILE A 28 -18.93 -23.83 12.98
C ILE A 28 -17.64 -23.61 12.17
N LEU A 29 -16.49 -23.60 12.82
CA LEU A 29 -15.22 -23.33 12.15
C LEU A 29 -14.40 -24.62 11.95
N PRO A 30 -13.79 -24.77 10.78
CA PRO A 30 -12.86 -25.88 10.52
C PRO A 30 -11.70 -25.88 11.53
N GLY A 31 -11.08 -27.03 11.71
CA GLY A 31 -9.87 -27.17 12.52
C GLY A 31 -8.75 -26.27 12.03
N LYS A 32 -7.78 -25.93 12.89
CA LYS A 32 -6.65 -25.05 12.50
C LYS A 32 -5.90 -25.56 11.27
N ASN A 33 -5.73 -26.87 11.14
CA ASN A 33 -5.05 -27.49 10.02
C ASN A 33 -5.92 -27.43 8.75
N GLU A 34 -7.22 -27.70 8.87
CA GLU A 34 -8.16 -27.62 7.76
C GLU A 34 -8.30 -26.19 7.23
N ALA A 35 -8.34 -25.18 8.10
CA ALA A 35 -8.35 -23.79 7.70
C ALA A 35 -7.07 -23.38 6.96
N ALA A 36 -5.91 -23.89 7.38
CA ALA A 36 -4.63 -23.65 6.71
C ALA A 36 -4.58 -24.32 5.34
N ASP A 37 -5.12 -25.53 5.21
CA ASP A 37 -5.16 -26.27 3.96
C ASP A 37 -6.20 -25.66 2.98
N MET A 38 -7.35 -25.21 3.48
CA MET A 38 -8.31 -24.46 2.67
C MET A 38 -7.71 -23.13 2.16
N ALA A 39 -6.95 -22.41 2.99
CA ALA A 39 -6.27 -21.20 2.58
C ALA A 39 -5.18 -21.47 1.54
N LYS A 40 -4.40 -22.55 1.68
CA LYS A 40 -3.40 -22.98 0.69
C LYS A 40 -4.06 -23.36 -0.64
N ASN A 41 -5.14 -24.14 -0.58
CA ASN A 41 -5.88 -24.56 -1.77
C ASN A 41 -6.53 -23.36 -2.49
N ALA A 42 -7.10 -22.42 -1.75
CA ALA A 42 -7.62 -21.19 -2.32
C ALA A 42 -6.53 -20.34 -2.99
N LEU A 43 -5.34 -20.23 -2.38
CA LEU A 43 -4.20 -19.53 -2.97
C LEU A 43 -3.68 -20.24 -4.24
N ASN A 44 -3.63 -21.56 -4.23
CA ASN A 44 -3.18 -22.35 -5.38
C ASN A 44 -4.20 -22.39 -6.53
N SER A 45 -5.49 -22.17 -6.23
CA SER A 45 -6.56 -22.11 -7.23
C SER A 45 -6.66 -20.76 -7.92
N VAL A 46 -6.12 -19.70 -7.33
CA VAL A 46 -6.03 -18.39 -7.97
C VAL A 46 -4.81 -18.37 -8.89
N LYS A 47 -4.92 -18.94 -10.07
CA LYS A 47 -4.00 -18.64 -11.17
C LYS A 47 -4.27 -17.21 -11.61
N LEU A 48 -3.51 -16.27 -11.05
CA LEU A 48 -3.41 -14.92 -11.62
C LEU A 48 -2.60 -15.03 -12.92
N THR A 49 -3.26 -15.43 -13.99
CA THR A 49 -2.70 -15.25 -15.33
C THR A 49 -2.87 -13.78 -15.69
N PHE A 50 -1.87 -12.99 -15.41
CA PHE A 50 -1.74 -11.70 -16.05
C PHE A 50 -1.46 -11.97 -17.53
N PRO A 51 -2.19 -11.37 -18.46
CA PRO A 51 -1.78 -11.38 -19.86
C PRO A 51 -0.45 -10.63 -19.93
N THR A 52 0.65 -11.38 -19.87
CA THR A 52 1.98 -10.87 -20.16
C THR A 52 2.07 -10.75 -21.69
N ASP A 53 1.55 -9.67 -22.24
CA ASP A 53 1.99 -9.26 -23.54
C ASP A 53 3.44 -8.80 -23.38
N GLU A 54 4.39 -9.66 -23.71
CA GLU A 54 5.84 -9.40 -23.59
C GLU A 54 6.24 -8.07 -24.25
N LYS A 55 5.44 -7.62 -25.21
CA LYS A 55 5.61 -6.32 -25.88
C LYS A 55 5.56 -5.13 -24.92
N PHE A 56 4.79 -5.22 -23.85
CA PHE A 56 4.63 -4.14 -22.87
C PHE A 56 5.40 -4.39 -21.56
N TYR A 57 6.02 -5.55 -21.43
CA TYR A 57 6.81 -5.88 -20.26
C TYR A 57 8.15 -5.16 -20.31
N ASN A 58 8.34 -4.24 -19.39
CA ASN A 58 9.57 -3.44 -19.27
C ASN A 58 10.44 -3.82 -18.05
N GLY A 59 10.10 -4.90 -17.37
CA GLY A 59 10.83 -5.36 -16.18
C GLY A 59 10.58 -4.56 -14.90
N THR A 60 9.69 -3.56 -14.94
CA THR A 60 9.37 -2.75 -13.76
C THR A 60 8.16 -3.30 -12.99
N ALA A 61 8.03 -2.86 -11.74
CA ALA A 61 6.88 -3.16 -10.87
C ALA A 61 6.54 -4.66 -10.77
N LEU A 62 7.55 -5.52 -10.65
CA LEU A 62 7.39 -6.97 -10.45
C LEU A 62 6.59 -7.31 -9.19
N THR A 63 6.60 -6.40 -8.23
CA THR A 63 5.79 -6.44 -7.02
C THR A 63 5.08 -5.10 -6.85
N PRO A 64 3.89 -5.05 -6.23
CA PRO A 64 3.25 -3.78 -5.92
C PRO A 64 4.18 -2.91 -5.07
N PRO A 65 4.28 -1.60 -5.35
CA PRO A 65 5.04 -0.68 -4.52
C PRO A 65 4.46 -0.66 -3.10
N MET A 66 5.34 -0.78 -2.12
CA MET A 66 4.95 -0.68 -0.71
C MET A 66 5.17 0.76 -0.26
N GLY A 67 4.13 1.41 0.21
CA GLY A 67 4.22 2.80 0.61
C GLY A 67 2.92 3.33 1.20
N TRP A 68 2.96 4.60 1.53
CA TRP A 68 1.82 5.37 1.98
C TRP A 68 1.24 6.18 0.80
N SER A 69 -0.08 6.40 0.80
CA SER A 69 -0.77 7.25 -0.18
C SER A 69 -1.68 8.23 0.52
N SER A 70 -1.70 9.47 0.04
CA SER A 70 -2.33 10.61 0.71
C SER A 70 -3.85 10.58 0.69
N TRP A 71 -4.49 10.03 -0.35
CA TRP A 71 -5.90 10.29 -0.65
C TRP A 71 -6.87 9.81 0.43
N ASN A 72 -6.74 8.58 0.91
CA ASN A 72 -7.74 7.99 1.81
C ASN A 72 -7.85 8.73 3.14
N ALA A 73 -6.74 9.28 3.66
CA ALA A 73 -6.72 9.98 4.94
C ALA A 73 -6.93 11.49 4.79
N PHE A 74 -6.36 12.11 3.76
CA PHE A 74 -6.24 13.56 3.69
C PHE A 74 -6.99 14.19 2.49
N ARG A 75 -7.22 13.43 1.41
CA ARG A 75 -7.85 13.91 0.18
C ARG A 75 -7.09 15.14 -0.36
N ASN A 76 -7.77 16.27 -0.52
CA ASN A 76 -7.20 17.55 -0.99
C ASN A 76 -6.51 18.35 0.14
N ARG A 77 -6.47 17.84 1.36
CA ARG A 77 -5.85 18.53 2.51
C ARG A 77 -4.42 18.07 2.70
N ILE A 78 -3.60 18.28 1.67
CA ILE A 78 -2.18 17.94 1.67
C ILE A 78 -1.37 19.20 1.50
N ASP A 79 -0.26 19.28 2.21
CA ASP A 79 0.74 20.33 2.11
C ASP A 79 2.15 19.78 2.32
N GLU A 80 3.15 20.58 2.03
CA GLU A 80 4.56 20.22 2.15
C GLU A 80 4.91 19.72 3.55
N LYS A 81 4.42 20.39 4.58
CA LYS A 81 4.70 20.04 5.98
C LYS A 81 4.16 18.65 6.31
N LEU A 82 2.92 18.35 5.95
CA LEU A 82 2.31 17.05 6.16
C LEU A 82 3.12 15.94 5.47
N ILE A 83 3.55 16.15 4.23
CA ILE A 83 4.29 15.14 3.49
C ILE A 83 5.64 14.85 4.16
N LEU A 84 6.35 15.88 4.61
CA LEU A 84 7.60 15.71 5.36
C LEU A 84 7.39 14.98 6.70
N GLU A 85 6.32 15.30 7.42
CA GLU A 85 5.95 14.62 8.67
C GLU A 85 5.63 13.13 8.43
N ILE A 86 4.94 12.80 7.35
CA ILE A 86 4.65 11.41 6.98
C ILE A 86 5.93 10.66 6.62
N ALA A 87 6.82 11.26 5.83
CA ALA A 87 8.10 10.64 5.48
C ALA A 87 8.95 10.34 6.72
N GLU A 88 9.03 11.30 7.65
CA GLU A 88 9.74 11.09 8.92
C GLU A 88 9.06 10.04 9.80
N ALA A 89 7.73 10.01 9.86
CA ALA A 89 7.00 8.99 10.59
C ALA A 89 7.22 7.59 10.02
N MET A 90 7.26 7.43 8.69
CA MET A 90 7.57 6.15 8.05
C MET A 90 8.98 5.68 8.39
N LYS A 91 9.94 6.59 8.44
CA LYS A 91 11.33 6.29 8.81
C LYS A 91 11.42 5.91 10.29
N THR A 92 10.88 6.72 11.18
CA THR A 92 11.02 6.54 12.63
C THR A 92 10.20 5.39 13.21
N SER A 93 9.10 5.00 12.54
CA SER A 93 8.29 3.85 12.93
C SER A 93 8.85 2.50 12.49
N GLY A 94 9.91 2.48 11.69
CA GLY A 94 10.48 1.26 11.11
C GLY A 94 9.74 0.76 9.87
N LEU A 95 8.78 1.50 9.34
CA LEU A 95 8.09 1.12 8.11
C LEU A 95 9.05 1.11 6.91
N ALA A 96 9.96 2.09 6.83
CA ALA A 96 10.98 2.14 5.79
C ALA A 96 11.87 0.89 5.83
N ASP A 97 12.32 0.46 7.01
CA ASP A 97 13.12 -0.75 7.19
C ASP A 97 12.34 -2.03 6.82
N ALA A 98 11.01 -2.00 6.93
CA ALA A 98 10.13 -3.06 6.51
C ALA A 98 9.83 -3.06 4.98
N GLY A 99 10.38 -2.11 4.22
CA GLY A 99 10.25 -2.01 2.78
C GLY A 99 9.14 -1.09 2.28
N TYR A 100 8.55 -0.25 3.16
CA TYR A 100 7.61 0.79 2.74
C TYR A 100 8.39 2.06 2.36
N GLU A 101 8.85 2.11 1.11
CA GLU A 101 9.79 3.13 0.62
C GLU A 101 9.13 4.28 -0.13
N TYR A 102 7.83 4.16 -0.45
CA TYR A 102 7.13 5.14 -1.28
C TYR A 102 6.23 6.04 -0.44
N VAL A 103 6.37 7.34 -0.63
CA VAL A 103 5.40 8.36 -0.20
C VAL A 103 4.69 8.84 -1.45
N ASN A 104 3.46 8.36 -1.67
CA ASN A 104 2.72 8.67 -2.88
C ASN A 104 1.76 9.83 -2.63
N LEU A 105 1.99 10.94 -3.32
CA LEU A 105 1.03 12.02 -3.40
C LEU A 105 0.01 11.64 -4.47
N ASP A 106 -1.24 11.52 -4.05
CA ASP A 106 -2.37 11.30 -4.94
C ASP A 106 -2.79 12.61 -5.62
N ASP A 107 -4.05 12.85 -5.85
CA ASP A 107 -4.54 14.07 -6.47
C ASP A 107 -4.33 15.33 -5.58
N CYS A 108 -4.52 16.51 -6.18
CA CYS A 108 -4.47 17.84 -5.52
C CYS A 108 -3.08 18.33 -5.08
N TRP A 109 -1.98 17.72 -5.55
CA TRP A 109 -0.65 18.29 -5.37
C TRP A 109 -0.33 19.36 -6.43
N GLN A 110 -0.96 19.26 -7.58
CA GLN A 110 -0.71 20.11 -8.75
C GLN A 110 -1.48 21.43 -8.66
N SER A 111 -0.87 22.47 -9.20
CA SER A 111 -1.52 23.73 -9.48
C SER A 111 -2.61 23.57 -10.56
N SER A 112 -3.62 24.43 -10.52
CA SER A 112 -4.62 24.55 -11.60
C SER A 112 -4.04 25.07 -12.91
N MET A 113 -2.85 25.67 -12.87
CA MET A 113 -2.14 26.21 -14.03
C MET A 113 -0.91 25.39 -14.34
N ARG A 114 -0.63 25.22 -15.62
CA ARG A 114 0.65 24.66 -16.09
C ARG A 114 1.71 25.77 -16.14
N ASP A 115 2.98 25.36 -16.18
CA ASP A 115 4.07 26.28 -16.42
C ASP A 115 4.08 26.82 -17.86
N GLU A 116 4.98 27.74 -18.17
CA GLU A 116 5.16 28.35 -19.50
C GLU A 116 5.47 27.32 -20.62
N ASN A 117 5.96 26.12 -20.25
CA ASN A 117 6.27 25.03 -21.16
C ASN A 117 5.15 23.98 -21.24
N GLY A 118 3.99 24.23 -20.61
CA GLY A 118 2.84 23.34 -20.58
C GLY A 118 3.00 22.16 -19.64
N ARG A 119 3.99 22.15 -18.71
CA ARG A 119 4.24 21.08 -17.76
C ARG A 119 3.39 21.27 -16.50
N LEU A 120 3.08 20.15 -15.84
CA LEU A 120 2.49 20.19 -14.50
C LEU A 120 3.50 20.79 -13.51
N GLN A 121 2.98 21.58 -12.58
CA GLN A 121 3.75 22.15 -11.47
C GLN A 121 2.98 21.97 -10.17
N GLY A 122 3.69 21.98 -9.04
CA GLY A 122 3.06 21.93 -7.72
C GLY A 122 2.24 23.19 -7.44
N ASP A 123 1.24 23.07 -6.59
CA ASP A 123 0.55 24.21 -6.02
C ASP A 123 1.46 24.91 -5.00
N PHE A 124 2.01 26.06 -5.34
CA PHE A 124 2.94 26.79 -4.48
C PHE A 124 2.32 27.32 -3.19
N SER A 125 1.01 27.35 -3.06
CA SER A 125 0.35 27.67 -1.79
C SER A 125 0.47 26.55 -0.78
N ASN A 126 0.45 25.29 -1.24
CA ASN A 126 0.57 24.11 -0.41
C ASN A 126 2.01 23.54 -0.39
N PHE A 127 2.76 23.77 -1.46
CA PHE A 127 4.14 23.28 -1.65
C PHE A 127 5.09 24.42 -2.00
N PRO A 128 5.36 25.34 -1.06
CA PRO A 128 6.13 26.56 -1.34
C PRO A 128 7.57 26.33 -1.76
N SER A 129 8.19 25.21 -1.33
CA SER A 129 9.56 24.84 -1.75
C SER A 129 9.59 24.17 -3.13
N GLY A 130 8.42 23.88 -3.69
CA GLY A 130 8.26 23.17 -4.96
C GLY A 130 8.47 21.67 -4.87
N MET A 131 7.92 20.93 -5.82
CA MET A 131 7.99 19.46 -5.83
C MET A 131 9.41 18.90 -5.84
N PRO A 132 10.41 19.50 -6.52
CA PRO A 132 11.79 18.99 -6.47
C PRO A 132 12.45 19.01 -5.08
N ALA A 133 11.93 19.79 -4.15
CA ALA A 133 12.44 19.83 -2.78
C ALA A 133 11.95 18.67 -1.90
N LEU A 134 10.90 17.96 -2.35
CA LEU A 134 10.30 16.84 -1.64
C LEU A 134 10.80 15.47 -2.11
N VAL A 135 11.58 15.39 -3.18
CA VAL A 135 12.03 14.13 -3.84
C VAL A 135 13.44 13.76 -3.44
#